data_380526c05fc826f9ae71050905ef0ebd
#
_entry.id   380526c05fc826f9ae71050905ef0ebd
#
_cell.length_a   1.000
_cell.length_b   1.000
_cell.length_c   1.000
_cell.angle_alpha   90.00
_cell.angle_beta   90.00
_cell.angle_gamma   90.00
#
_symmetry.space_group_name_H-M   'P 1'
#
loop_
_entity.id
_entity.type
_entity.pdbx_description
1 polymer ?
#
loop_
_entity_poly.entity_id
_entity_poly.type
_entity_poly.pdbx_seq_one_letter_code
_entity_poly.pdbx_strand_id
1 'polypeptide(L)'
;MKSFDQLFAELSQIAIDRPEGSNSAALLDSGIHAIGKKVVEEAEEVWMAAEYQSDKDLALEASQLIYHLQLLLIAKGIKLEELEKVL
;
A
#
# COMPACT_ATOMS: atom_id res chain seq x y z
N MET A 1 17.33 2.11 1.45
CA MET A 1 16.27 1.13 1.59
C MET A 1 15.18 1.64 2.52
N LYS A 2 13.95 1.29 2.23
CA LYS A 2 12.80 1.80 2.98
C LYS A 2 12.17 0.64 3.75
N SER A 3 11.95 0.80 5.05
CA SER A 3 11.27 -0.20 5.86
C SER A 3 9.75 -0.03 5.76
N PHE A 4 9.01 -1.01 6.23
CA PHE A 4 7.55 -0.94 6.31
C PHE A 4 7.12 0.29 7.10
N ASP A 5 7.75 0.54 8.24
CA ASP A 5 7.42 1.67 9.12
C ASP A 5 7.72 3.01 8.44
N GLN A 6 8.84 3.10 7.73
CA GLN A 6 9.22 4.31 7.01
C GLN A 6 8.22 4.63 5.90
N LEU A 7 7.80 3.61 5.16
CA LEU A 7 6.77 3.79 4.12
C LEU A 7 5.46 4.27 4.73
N PHE A 8 5.04 3.67 5.84
CA PHE A 8 3.79 4.06 6.51
C PHE A 8 3.84 5.51 6.96
N ALA A 9 4.96 5.93 7.56
CA ALA A 9 5.15 7.32 8.00
C ALA A 9 5.13 8.29 6.81
N GLU A 10 5.80 7.93 5.72
CA GLU A 10 5.85 8.75 4.51
C GLU A 10 4.46 8.92 3.89
N LEU A 11 3.70 7.83 3.77
CA LEU A 11 2.35 7.86 3.20
C LEU A 11 1.38 8.62 4.12
N SER A 12 1.55 8.49 5.44
CA SER A 12 0.74 9.24 6.40
C SER A 12 0.97 10.74 6.26
N GLN A 13 2.21 11.15 6.02
CA GLN A 13 2.54 12.56 5.80
C GLN A 13 1.95 13.06 4.48
N ILE A 14 2.00 12.25 3.43
CA ILE A 14 1.37 12.58 2.14
C ILE A 14 -0.15 12.74 2.30
N ALA A 15 -0.77 11.94 3.13
CA ALA A 15 -2.21 12.04 3.41
C ALA A 15 -2.57 13.39 4.04
N ILE A 16 -1.66 13.95 4.84
CA ILE A 16 -1.85 15.27 5.46
C ILE A 16 -1.59 16.38 4.45
N ASP A 17 -0.44 16.33 3.78
CA ASP A 17 0.05 17.41 2.92
C ASP A 17 -0.63 17.45 1.55
N ARG A 18 -1.05 16.30 1.05
CA ARG A 18 -1.67 16.14 -0.28
C ARG A 18 -0.88 16.89 -1.37
N PRO A 19 0.43 16.59 -1.54
CA PRO A 19 1.24 17.35 -2.49
C PRO A 19 0.73 17.19 -3.91
N GLU A 20 0.74 18.30 -4.65
CA GLU A 20 0.29 18.33 -6.05
C GLU A 20 1.18 17.41 -6.89
N GLY A 21 0.56 16.64 -7.77
CA GLY A 21 1.28 15.69 -8.63
C GLY A 21 1.67 14.38 -7.96
N SER A 22 1.33 14.18 -6.69
CA SER A 22 1.62 12.92 -5.98
C SER A 22 0.62 11.83 -6.38
N ASN A 23 1.14 10.69 -6.83
CA ASN A 23 0.35 9.50 -7.12
C ASN A 23 -0.38 8.99 -5.88
N SER A 24 0.32 8.99 -4.74
CA SER A 24 -0.27 8.53 -3.47
C SER A 24 -1.40 9.43 -3.02
N ALA A 25 -1.24 10.75 -3.15
CA ALA A 25 -2.31 11.69 -2.84
C ALA A 25 -3.53 11.46 -3.74
N ALA A 26 -3.31 11.24 -5.03
CA ALA A 26 -4.39 10.95 -5.97
C ALA A 26 -5.13 9.66 -5.64
N LEU A 27 -4.41 8.61 -5.23
CA LEU A 27 -5.01 7.36 -4.80
C LEU A 27 -5.84 7.54 -3.54
N LEU A 28 -5.33 8.29 -2.56
CA LEU A 28 -6.09 8.61 -1.35
C LEU A 28 -7.37 9.36 -1.69
N ASP A 29 -7.29 10.32 -2.61
CA ASP A 29 -8.45 11.09 -3.06
C ASP A 29 -9.48 10.23 -3.78
N SER A 30 -9.05 9.13 -4.41
CA SER A 30 -9.96 8.22 -5.13
C SER A 30 -10.90 7.44 -4.20
N GLY A 31 -10.57 7.33 -2.92
CA GLY A 31 -11.43 6.75 -1.92
C GLY A 31 -11.21 5.26 -1.64
N ILE A 32 -11.82 4.79 -0.59
CA ILE A 32 -11.63 3.44 -0.05
C ILE A 32 -11.99 2.35 -1.06
N HIS A 33 -13.09 2.53 -1.79
CA HIS A 33 -13.52 1.53 -2.77
C HIS A 33 -12.47 1.31 -3.86
N ALA A 34 -11.95 2.41 -4.43
CA ALA A 34 -10.94 2.34 -5.48
C ALA A 34 -9.63 1.73 -4.96
N ILE A 35 -9.20 2.11 -3.75
CA ILE A 35 -8.00 1.55 -3.14
C ILE A 35 -8.20 0.05 -2.86
N GLY A 36 -9.38 -0.34 -2.37
CA GLY A 36 -9.71 -1.75 -2.11
C GLY A 36 -9.62 -2.61 -3.37
N LYS A 37 -10.11 -2.09 -4.50
CA LYS A 37 -9.98 -2.78 -5.79
C LYS A 37 -8.51 -2.99 -6.16
N LYS A 38 -7.67 -1.99 -5.91
CA LYS A 38 -6.22 -2.10 -6.14
C LYS A 38 -5.59 -3.18 -5.27
N VAL A 39 -6.02 -3.29 -4.01
CA VAL A 39 -5.52 -4.34 -3.11
C VAL A 39 -5.81 -5.72 -3.69
N VAL A 40 -7.01 -5.95 -4.20
CA VAL A 40 -7.36 -7.22 -4.84
C VAL A 40 -6.50 -7.49 -6.07
N GLU A 41 -6.34 -6.50 -6.95
CA GLU A 41 -5.53 -6.62 -8.16
C GLU A 41 -4.08 -6.98 -7.82
N GLU A 42 -3.49 -6.30 -6.85
CA GLU A 42 -2.10 -6.54 -6.45
C GLU A 42 -1.93 -7.91 -5.78
N ALA A 43 -2.94 -8.36 -5.01
CA ALA A 43 -2.92 -9.68 -4.40
C ALA A 43 -2.91 -10.78 -5.48
N GLU A 44 -3.69 -10.62 -6.53
CA GLU A 44 -3.69 -11.56 -7.66
C GLU A 44 -2.33 -11.59 -8.35
N GLU A 45 -1.71 -10.43 -8.55
CA GLU A 45 -0.39 -10.34 -9.17
C GLU A 45 0.70 -11.00 -8.32
N VAL A 46 0.60 -10.89 -6.98
CA VAL A 46 1.51 -11.59 -6.07
C VAL A 46 1.38 -13.10 -6.26
N TRP A 47 0.16 -13.61 -6.29
CA TRP A 47 -0.08 -15.03 -6.50
C TRP A 47 0.50 -15.50 -7.84
N MET A 48 0.20 -14.78 -8.92
CA MET A 48 0.70 -15.11 -10.25
C MET A 48 2.23 -15.09 -10.30
N ALA A 49 2.85 -14.10 -9.68
CA ALA A 49 4.30 -14.01 -9.63
C ALA A 49 4.91 -15.20 -8.88
N ALA A 50 4.28 -15.62 -7.77
CA ALA A 50 4.76 -16.75 -6.99
C ALA A 50 4.73 -18.06 -7.78
N GLU A 51 3.73 -18.26 -8.61
CA GLU A 51 3.58 -19.50 -9.39
C GLU A 51 4.37 -19.50 -10.70
N TYR A 52 4.49 -18.36 -11.35
CA TYR A 52 4.91 -18.33 -12.75
C TYR A 52 6.08 -17.40 -13.06
N GLN A 53 6.55 -16.60 -12.11
CA GLN A 53 7.57 -15.60 -12.36
C GLN A 53 8.78 -15.80 -11.45
N SER A 54 9.75 -14.88 -11.54
CA SER A 54 10.97 -14.94 -10.75
C SER A 54 10.76 -14.47 -9.33
N ASP A 55 11.70 -14.80 -8.44
CA ASP A 55 11.70 -14.28 -7.07
C ASP A 55 11.75 -12.75 -7.05
N LYS A 56 12.48 -12.16 -7.99
CA LYS A 56 12.57 -10.70 -8.11
C LYS A 56 11.21 -10.09 -8.43
N ASP A 57 10.48 -10.70 -9.36
CA ASP A 57 9.13 -10.25 -9.72
C ASP A 57 8.17 -10.40 -8.55
N LEU A 58 8.26 -11.52 -7.83
CA LEU A 58 7.44 -11.74 -6.64
C LEU A 58 7.69 -10.66 -5.59
N ALA A 59 8.95 -10.33 -5.31
CA ALA A 59 9.29 -9.29 -4.36
C ALA A 59 8.73 -7.94 -4.78
N LEU A 60 8.79 -7.61 -6.08
CA LEU A 60 8.24 -6.38 -6.62
C LEU A 60 6.72 -6.33 -6.43
N GLU A 61 6.01 -7.39 -6.80
CA GLU A 61 4.56 -7.45 -6.68
C GLU A 61 4.12 -7.41 -5.21
N ALA A 62 4.87 -8.08 -4.32
CA ALA A 62 4.59 -8.03 -2.88
C ALA A 62 4.73 -6.60 -2.34
N SER A 63 5.73 -5.85 -2.82
CA SER A 63 5.91 -4.46 -2.40
C SER A 63 4.73 -3.58 -2.84
N GLN A 64 4.17 -3.82 -4.02
CA GLN A 64 3.00 -3.10 -4.50
C GLN A 64 1.76 -3.42 -3.66
N LEU A 65 1.60 -4.66 -3.25
CA LEU A 65 0.50 -5.05 -2.36
C LEU A 65 0.62 -4.35 -1.01
N ILE A 66 1.82 -4.36 -0.41
CA ILE A 66 2.09 -3.69 0.88
C ILE A 66 1.77 -2.20 0.78
N TYR A 67 2.19 -1.54 -0.30
CA TYR A 67 1.92 -0.14 -0.55
C TYR A 67 0.42 0.16 -0.53
N HIS A 68 -0.37 -0.60 -1.29
CA HIS A 68 -1.81 -0.38 -1.36
C HIS A 68 -2.53 -0.73 -0.06
N LEU A 69 -2.06 -1.76 0.67
CA LEU A 69 -2.60 -2.08 2.00
C LEU A 69 -2.38 -0.92 2.97
N GLN A 70 -1.19 -0.33 2.95
CA GLN A 70 -0.91 0.82 3.82
C GLN A 70 -1.79 2.02 3.46
N LEU A 71 -1.97 2.29 2.17
CA LEU A 71 -2.87 3.37 1.73
C LEU A 71 -4.30 3.14 2.22
N LEU A 72 -4.77 1.91 2.16
CA LEU A 72 -6.12 1.58 2.63
C LEU A 72 -6.26 1.82 4.13
N LEU A 73 -5.29 1.38 4.92
CA LEU A 73 -5.28 1.62 6.36
C LEU A 73 -5.29 3.11 6.69
N ILE A 74 -4.45 3.87 6.00
CA ILE A 74 -4.35 5.32 6.18
C ILE A 74 -5.66 6.01 5.80
N ALA A 75 -6.27 5.59 4.69
CA ALA A 75 -7.56 6.13 4.25
C ALA A 75 -8.66 5.91 5.28
N LYS A 76 -8.59 4.80 6.04
CA LYS A 76 -9.52 4.49 7.12
C LYS A 76 -9.15 5.15 8.45
N GLY A 77 -8.02 5.83 8.53
CA GLY A 77 -7.55 6.44 9.76
C GLY A 77 -6.96 5.47 10.76
N ILE A 78 -6.57 4.28 10.32
CA ILE A 78 -5.97 3.27 11.20
C ILE A 78 -4.48 3.56 11.33
N LYS A 79 -4.00 3.62 12.57
CA LYS A 79 -2.60 3.89 12.88
C LYS A 79 -1.79 2.59 12.86
N LEU A 80 -0.49 2.72 12.61
CA LEU A 80 0.42 1.59 12.58
C LEU A 80 0.36 0.77 13.88
N GLU A 81 0.27 1.43 15.03
CA GLU A 81 0.19 0.77 16.33
C GLU A 81 -1.05 -0.12 16.45
N GLU A 82 -2.15 0.27 15.84
CA GLU A 82 -3.38 -0.53 15.85
C GLU A 82 -3.20 -1.83 15.06
N LEU A 83 -2.50 -1.76 13.94
CA LEU A 83 -2.15 -2.95 13.17
C LEU A 83 -1.20 -3.85 13.95
N GLU A 84 -0.17 -3.27 14.55
CA GLU A 84 0.84 -4.02 15.31
C GLU A 84 0.24 -4.79 16.48
N LYS A 85 -0.79 -4.25 17.13
CA LYS A 85 -1.47 -4.91 18.25
C LYS A 85 -2.10 -6.25 17.87
N VAL A 86 -2.49 -6.42 16.63
CA VAL A 86 -3.18 -7.65 16.19
C VAL A 86 -2.29 -8.56 15.34
N LEU A 87 -1.06 -8.17 15.10
CA LEU A 87 -0.07 -9.05 14.46
C LEU A 87 0.51 -10.05 15.51
#